data_52d973c014f67448cba3fe861fa112df
#
_entry.id   52d973c014f67448cba3fe861fa112df
#
_cell.length_a   1.000
_cell.length_b   1.000
_cell.length_c   1.000
_cell.angle_alpha   90.00
_cell.angle_beta   90.00
_cell.angle_gamma   90.00
#
_symmetry.space_group_name_H-M   'P 1'
#
loop_
_entity.id
_entity.type
_entity.pdbx_description
1 polymer ?
#
loop_
_entity_poly.entity_id
_entity_poly.type
_entity_poly.pdbx_seq_one_letter_code
_entity_poly.pdbx_strand_id
1 'polypeptide(L)'
;MQNHEPIWFNKDEKKTNNFKYSVFVGTPCHSDVSIHYTQSVLELQKYCWNNKINLMFQLFKSSLVTQGRNLCVSAFLQTKCTHLLFIDSDIAFKPHSLQHLLDADKDVISVPYPLKDMCWDKGIEVIEKGRIKTAEDLRTKAFYRYPMKVPDNNAIKIKDGIIEVTHSPTGFMLIKREVFDKMKKHYPEKEIYQDTLINGKLQKTKEMWNFFDTLHNPEDKTYLGEDFAFCKIWKEAGGKCYAYVNDEITHVGEHSYSGRFGDELIKDK
;
A
#
# COMPACT_ATOMS: atom_id res chain seq x y z
N MET A 1 -0.77 -6.83 29.91
CA MET A 1 -0.32 -7.14 28.53
C MET A 1 1.19 -7.22 28.57
N GLN A 2 1.74 -8.40 28.35
CA GLN A 2 3.19 -8.61 28.35
C GLN A 2 3.80 -7.88 27.16
N ASN A 3 4.90 -7.18 27.41
CA ASN A 3 5.73 -6.62 26.36
C ASN A 3 6.18 -7.74 25.43
N HIS A 4 5.61 -7.84 24.26
CA HIS A 4 6.28 -8.51 23.17
C HIS A 4 7.31 -7.51 22.60
N GLU A 5 8.53 -7.53 23.14
CA GLU A 5 9.66 -7.14 22.31
C GLU A 5 9.54 -7.98 21.05
N PRO A 6 9.80 -7.39 19.87
CA PRO A 6 9.71 -8.16 18.63
C PRO A 6 10.60 -9.40 18.78
N ILE A 7 10.01 -10.58 18.62
CA ILE A 7 10.62 -11.91 18.87
C ILE A 7 11.91 -12.15 18.03
N TRP A 8 12.27 -11.21 17.17
CA TRP A 8 13.32 -11.32 16.16
C TRP A 8 14.57 -10.47 16.45
N PHE A 9 14.65 -9.77 17.58
CA PHE A 9 15.87 -9.09 18.01
C PHE A 9 16.74 -10.00 18.86
N ASN A 10 17.53 -10.85 18.24
CA ASN A 10 18.68 -11.44 18.90
C ASN A 10 19.82 -10.39 18.93
N LYS A 11 20.04 -9.75 20.08
CA LYS A 11 21.07 -8.71 20.28
C LYS A 11 22.51 -9.22 20.06
N ASP A 12 22.73 -10.53 19.90
CA ASP A 12 24.05 -11.15 19.90
C ASP A 12 24.55 -11.64 18.55
N GLU A 13 23.80 -11.49 17.45
CA GLU A 13 24.32 -11.86 16.14
C GLU A 13 25.11 -10.72 15.48
N LYS A 14 26.40 -10.62 15.82
CA LYS A 14 27.44 -9.98 14.98
C LYS A 14 27.71 -10.75 13.67
N LYS A 15 26.72 -11.33 13.04
CA LYS A 15 26.80 -11.77 11.65
C LYS A 15 26.36 -10.61 10.80
N THR A 16 27.33 -9.92 10.19
CA THR A 16 27.13 -9.04 9.04
C THR A 16 26.57 -9.89 7.90
N ASN A 17 25.28 -10.21 7.97
CA ASN A 17 24.56 -10.72 6.82
C ASN A 17 24.51 -9.56 5.82
N ASN A 18 25.25 -9.70 4.70
CA ASN A 18 25.22 -8.75 3.59
C ASN A 18 23.85 -8.83 2.89
N PHE A 19 22.82 -8.30 3.54
CA PHE A 19 21.54 -8.09 2.91
C PHE A 19 21.64 -6.89 1.96
N LYS A 20 21.23 -7.07 0.71
CA LYS A 20 21.16 -5.97 -0.27
C LYS A 20 20.09 -4.95 0.14
N TYR A 21 18.97 -5.44 0.67
CA TYR A 21 17.83 -4.63 1.09
C TYR A 21 17.39 -4.99 2.51
N SER A 22 16.91 -3.99 3.23
CA SER A 22 16.27 -4.16 4.54
C SER A 22 14.91 -3.46 4.48
N VAL A 23 13.83 -4.23 4.52
CA VAL A 23 12.47 -3.76 4.32
C VAL A 23 11.68 -3.87 5.62
N PHE A 24 11.07 -2.77 6.04
CA PHE A 24 10.11 -2.73 7.12
C PHE A 24 8.70 -2.78 6.53
N VAL A 25 7.93 -3.80 6.84
CA VAL A 25 6.52 -3.91 6.45
C VAL A 25 5.66 -3.31 7.55
N GLY A 26 4.96 -2.24 7.23
CA GLY A 26 4.01 -1.57 8.11
C GLY A 26 2.57 -1.84 7.66
N THR A 27 1.77 -2.45 8.53
CA THR A 27 0.36 -2.74 8.24
C THR A 27 -0.54 -1.99 9.22
N PRO A 28 -1.19 -0.90 8.79
CA PRO A 28 -2.27 -0.32 9.58
C PRO A 28 -3.49 -1.24 9.52
N CYS A 29 -4.11 -1.52 10.65
CA CYS A 29 -5.33 -2.32 10.71
C CYS A 29 -6.32 -1.75 11.73
N HIS A 30 -7.61 -1.86 11.44
CA HIS A 30 -8.66 -1.43 12.38
C HIS A 30 -8.89 -2.49 13.47
N SER A 31 -9.14 -3.73 13.08
CA SER A 31 -9.43 -4.85 13.98
C SER A 31 -8.68 -6.10 13.58
N ASP A 32 -8.84 -6.53 12.34
CA ASP A 32 -8.45 -7.84 11.87
C ASP A 32 -7.59 -7.74 10.61
N VAL A 33 -6.92 -8.84 10.30
CA VAL A 33 -6.24 -9.04 9.02
C VAL A 33 -6.92 -10.18 8.25
N SER A 34 -7.00 -10.06 6.93
CA SER A 34 -7.60 -11.12 6.13
C SER A 34 -6.71 -12.38 6.14
N ILE A 35 -7.32 -13.55 5.99
CA ILE A 35 -6.58 -14.82 5.85
C ILE A 35 -5.67 -14.78 4.61
N HIS A 36 -6.10 -14.12 3.55
CA HIS A 36 -5.34 -13.96 2.31
C HIS A 36 -4.10 -13.08 2.51
N TYR A 37 -4.22 -11.98 3.26
CA TYR A 37 -3.10 -11.16 3.71
C TYR A 37 -2.10 -12.03 4.49
N THR A 38 -2.58 -12.77 5.48
CA THR A 38 -1.73 -13.60 6.34
C THR A 38 -0.94 -14.61 5.53
N GLN A 39 -1.59 -15.29 4.57
CA GLN A 39 -0.90 -16.23 3.69
C GLN A 39 0.15 -15.54 2.83
N SER A 40 -0.18 -14.40 2.21
CA SER A 40 0.76 -13.63 1.38
C SER A 40 1.99 -13.17 2.16
N VAL A 41 1.80 -12.74 3.42
CA VAL A 41 2.90 -12.31 4.30
C VAL A 41 3.81 -13.48 4.69
N LEU A 42 3.26 -14.65 4.98
CA LEU A 42 4.05 -15.86 5.28
C LEU A 42 4.86 -16.30 4.04
N GLU A 43 4.26 -16.26 2.86
CA GLU A 43 4.97 -16.54 1.60
C GLU A 43 6.06 -15.50 1.33
N LEU A 44 5.79 -14.20 1.59
CA LEU A 44 6.76 -13.12 1.47
C LEU A 44 7.96 -13.35 2.40
N GLN A 45 7.72 -13.73 3.66
CA GLN A 45 8.78 -14.00 4.62
C GLN A 45 9.71 -15.12 4.11
N LYS A 46 9.12 -16.21 3.62
CA LYS A 46 9.88 -17.33 3.03
C LYS A 46 10.69 -16.88 1.81
N TYR A 47 10.07 -16.08 0.94
CA TYR A 47 10.71 -15.53 -0.26
C TYR A 47 11.92 -14.65 0.11
N CYS A 48 11.73 -13.70 1.02
CA CYS A 48 12.77 -12.77 1.46
C CYS A 48 13.94 -13.51 2.12
N TRP A 49 13.67 -14.52 2.93
CA TRP A 49 14.70 -15.38 3.51
C TRP A 49 15.57 -16.03 2.43
N ASN A 50 14.96 -16.61 1.40
CA ASN A 50 15.65 -17.27 0.31
C ASN A 50 16.45 -16.31 -0.58
N ASN A 51 16.00 -15.05 -0.69
CA ASN A 51 16.60 -14.01 -1.55
C ASN A 51 17.49 -13.01 -0.79
N LYS A 52 17.81 -13.29 0.47
CA LYS A 52 18.67 -12.43 1.31
C LYS A 52 18.15 -10.99 1.41
N ILE A 53 16.85 -10.83 1.56
CA ILE A 53 16.19 -9.57 1.90
C ILE A 53 15.88 -9.60 3.39
N ASN A 54 16.43 -8.66 4.16
CA ASN A 54 16.06 -8.52 5.57
C ASN A 54 14.64 -7.95 5.65
N LEU A 55 13.76 -8.62 6.42
CA LEU A 55 12.36 -8.26 6.52
C LEU A 55 11.94 -8.12 7.99
N MET A 56 11.30 -7.00 8.30
CA MET A 56 10.68 -6.74 9.60
C MET A 56 9.19 -6.48 9.39
N PHE A 57 8.35 -7.02 10.25
CA PHE A 57 6.89 -6.81 10.21
C PHE A 57 6.41 -6.12 11.47
N GLN A 58 5.50 -5.16 11.30
CA GLN A 58 4.75 -4.60 12.41
C GLN A 58 3.33 -4.22 11.98
N LEU A 59 2.35 -4.66 12.78
CA LEU A 59 0.95 -4.31 12.61
C LEU A 59 0.59 -3.23 13.64
N PHE A 60 -0.16 -2.22 13.18
CA PHE A 60 -0.58 -1.11 14.02
C PHE A 60 -2.09 -1.04 14.07
N LYS A 61 -2.66 -1.32 15.24
CA LYS A 61 -4.10 -1.16 15.46
C LYS A 61 -4.41 0.32 15.62
N SER A 62 -5.25 0.86 14.75
CA SER A 62 -5.73 2.23 14.80
C SER A 62 -7.14 2.32 14.24
N SER A 63 -7.98 3.16 14.85
CA SER A 63 -9.31 3.48 14.31
C SER A 63 -9.25 4.50 13.16
N LEU A 64 -8.14 5.21 13.02
CA LEU A 64 -7.90 6.18 11.95
C LEU A 64 -6.76 5.67 11.07
N VAL A 65 -7.00 5.52 9.77
CA VAL A 65 -6.00 5.06 8.81
C VAL A 65 -4.81 6.02 8.76
N THR A 66 -5.05 7.32 8.81
CA THR A 66 -4.02 8.38 8.85
C THR A 66 -3.07 8.18 10.02
N GLN A 67 -3.60 7.98 11.22
CA GLN A 67 -2.82 7.69 12.42
C GLN A 67 -2.03 6.37 12.27
N GLY A 68 -2.68 5.31 11.78
CA GLY A 68 -2.04 4.02 11.56
C GLY A 68 -0.84 4.11 10.63
N ARG A 69 -0.95 4.85 9.53
CA ARG A 69 0.15 5.09 8.59
C ARG A 69 1.29 5.88 9.23
N ASN A 70 0.99 6.95 9.95
CA ASN A 70 2.01 7.75 10.65
C ASN A 70 2.71 6.95 11.77
N LEU A 71 2.03 6.03 12.45
CA LEU A 71 2.64 5.08 13.39
C LEU A 71 3.59 4.10 12.69
N CYS A 72 3.21 3.59 11.51
CA CYS A 72 4.11 2.76 10.70
C CYS A 72 5.38 3.52 10.32
N VAL A 73 5.26 4.78 9.88
CA VAL A 73 6.42 5.64 9.55
C VAL A 73 7.28 5.86 10.77
N SER A 74 6.68 6.21 11.92
CA SER A 74 7.40 6.42 13.19
C SER A 74 8.22 5.18 13.59
N ALA A 75 7.60 4.00 13.55
CA ALA A 75 8.30 2.76 13.87
C ALA A 75 9.42 2.44 12.86
N PHE A 76 9.17 2.62 11.57
CA PHE A 76 10.16 2.45 10.53
C PHE A 76 11.39 3.36 10.76
N LEU A 77 11.17 4.64 11.07
CA LEU A 77 12.23 5.62 11.27
C LEU A 77 13.13 5.26 12.47
N GLN A 78 12.62 4.55 13.46
CA GLN A 78 13.37 4.04 14.60
C GLN A 78 14.20 2.78 14.30
N THR A 79 14.06 2.18 13.12
CA THR A 79 14.85 1.05 12.63
C THR A 79 16.02 1.51 11.76
N LYS A 80 16.83 0.55 11.27
CA LYS A 80 17.85 0.76 10.22
C LYS A 80 17.39 0.26 8.84
N CYS A 81 16.12 -0.05 8.67
CA CYS A 81 15.59 -0.52 7.39
C CYS A 81 15.75 0.55 6.31
N THR A 82 16.04 0.13 5.08
CA THR A 82 16.25 1.01 3.94
C THR A 82 14.96 1.43 3.26
N HIS A 83 13.93 0.60 3.38
CA HIS A 83 12.62 0.81 2.74
C HIS A 83 11.49 0.54 3.72
N LEU A 84 10.43 1.32 3.61
CA LEU A 84 9.11 1.03 4.18
C LEU A 84 8.22 0.45 3.09
N LEU A 85 7.63 -0.71 3.33
CA LEU A 85 6.58 -1.29 2.50
C LEU A 85 5.26 -1.22 3.28
N PHE A 86 4.32 -0.43 2.81
CA PHE A 86 2.95 -0.53 3.28
C PHE A 86 2.27 -1.73 2.64
N ILE A 87 1.57 -2.52 3.45
CA ILE A 87 0.63 -3.55 3.00
C ILE A 87 -0.63 -3.41 3.84
N ASP A 88 -1.76 -3.11 3.21
CA ASP A 88 -3.03 -3.04 3.93
C ASP A 88 -3.51 -4.45 4.34
N SER A 89 -4.22 -4.52 5.46
CA SER A 89 -4.62 -5.78 6.12
C SER A 89 -5.56 -6.68 5.30
N ASP A 90 -6.02 -6.20 4.17
CA ASP A 90 -6.96 -6.85 3.25
C ASP A 90 -6.39 -6.98 1.81
N ILE A 91 -5.09 -6.82 1.66
CA ILE A 91 -4.37 -7.00 0.39
C ILE A 91 -3.75 -8.40 0.33
N ALA A 92 -4.02 -9.14 -0.75
CA ALA A 92 -3.31 -10.37 -1.09
C ALA A 92 -2.46 -10.15 -2.35
N PHE A 93 -1.25 -10.71 -2.33
CA PHE A 93 -0.23 -10.46 -3.35
C PHE A 93 0.72 -11.65 -3.49
N LYS A 94 1.51 -11.65 -4.57
CA LYS A 94 2.60 -12.60 -4.75
C LYS A 94 3.92 -12.04 -4.26
N PRO A 95 4.80 -12.85 -3.64
CA PRO A 95 6.05 -12.37 -3.03
C PRO A 95 6.99 -11.64 -4.00
N HIS A 96 7.00 -12.03 -5.29
CA HIS A 96 7.83 -11.38 -6.31
C HIS A 96 7.46 -9.92 -6.57
N SER A 97 6.26 -9.49 -6.20
CA SER A 97 5.87 -8.08 -6.32
C SER A 97 6.79 -7.15 -5.53
N LEU A 98 7.25 -7.56 -4.33
CA LEU A 98 8.28 -6.79 -3.61
C LEU A 98 9.58 -6.70 -4.41
N GLN A 99 10.03 -7.80 -5.04
CA GLN A 99 11.25 -7.80 -5.83
C GLN A 99 11.15 -6.82 -7.02
N HIS A 100 10.03 -6.83 -7.73
CA HIS A 100 9.80 -5.91 -8.84
C HIS A 100 9.88 -4.44 -8.39
N LEU A 101 9.32 -4.11 -7.21
CA LEU A 101 9.40 -2.76 -6.67
C LEU A 101 10.85 -2.38 -6.27
N LEU A 102 11.60 -3.31 -5.67
CA LEU A 102 13.00 -3.10 -5.30
C LEU A 102 13.89 -2.92 -6.54
N ASP A 103 13.68 -3.73 -7.59
CA ASP A 103 14.46 -3.67 -8.84
C ASP A 103 14.13 -2.41 -9.67
N ALA A 104 12.91 -1.90 -9.54
CA ALA A 104 12.52 -0.63 -10.15
C ALA A 104 13.31 0.58 -9.60
N ASP A 105 13.84 0.46 -8.40
CA ASP A 105 14.69 1.46 -7.71
C ASP A 105 14.11 2.89 -7.73
N LYS A 106 12.80 3.03 -7.48
CA LYS A 106 12.11 4.31 -7.37
C LYS A 106 11.98 4.75 -5.91
N ASP A 107 11.96 6.07 -5.70
CA ASP A 107 11.81 6.65 -4.35
C ASP A 107 10.46 6.26 -3.73
N VAL A 108 9.39 6.37 -4.50
CA VAL A 108 8.02 5.98 -4.14
C VAL A 108 7.42 5.20 -5.30
N ILE A 109 7.06 3.96 -5.07
CA ILE A 109 6.45 3.08 -6.09
C ILE A 109 5.42 2.15 -5.44
N SER A 110 4.29 1.93 -6.12
CA SER A 110 3.23 1.03 -5.67
C SER A 110 2.86 0.01 -6.73
N VAL A 111 2.15 -1.03 -6.32
CA VAL A 111 1.36 -1.86 -7.24
C VAL A 111 -0.11 -1.49 -7.06
N PRO A 112 -0.77 -0.94 -8.09
CA PRO A 112 -2.19 -0.61 -8.02
C PRO A 112 -3.04 -1.86 -7.84
N TYR A 113 -4.12 -1.73 -7.06
CA TYR A 113 -5.10 -2.78 -6.83
C TYR A 113 -6.52 -2.26 -7.10
N PRO A 114 -7.47 -3.16 -7.44
CA PRO A 114 -8.84 -2.74 -7.73
C PRO A 114 -9.55 -2.24 -6.48
N LEU A 115 -10.49 -1.30 -6.65
CA LEU A 115 -11.45 -0.94 -5.61
C LEU A 115 -12.37 -2.14 -5.32
N LYS A 116 -12.91 -2.22 -4.09
CA LYS A 116 -13.91 -3.22 -3.68
C LYS A 116 -15.30 -2.86 -4.23
N ASP A 117 -15.35 -2.63 -5.53
CA ASP A 117 -16.56 -2.21 -6.24
C ASP A 117 -16.59 -2.82 -7.64
N MET A 118 -17.77 -3.28 -8.04
CA MET A 118 -18.04 -3.81 -9.37
C MET A 118 -18.72 -2.73 -10.22
N CYS A 119 -17.96 -2.08 -11.10
CA CYS A 119 -18.49 -1.08 -12.01
C CYS A 119 -19.18 -1.75 -13.19
N TRP A 120 -20.48 -2.09 -13.04
CA TRP A 120 -21.26 -2.81 -14.04
C TRP A 120 -21.36 -2.07 -15.37
N ASP A 121 -21.57 -0.73 -15.35
CA ASP A 121 -21.63 0.09 -16.57
C ASP A 121 -20.34 -0.01 -17.38
N LYS A 122 -19.18 0.07 -16.70
CA LYS A 122 -17.89 -0.16 -17.36
C LYS A 122 -17.81 -1.55 -17.95
N GLY A 123 -18.34 -2.56 -17.26
CA GLY A 123 -18.38 -3.95 -17.74
C GLY A 123 -19.13 -4.05 -19.05
N ILE A 124 -20.33 -3.49 -19.13
CA ILE A 124 -21.14 -3.45 -20.34
C ILE A 124 -20.39 -2.76 -21.49
N GLU A 125 -19.83 -1.57 -21.24
CA GLU A 125 -19.04 -0.82 -22.24
C GLU A 125 -17.87 -1.62 -22.82
N VAL A 126 -17.13 -2.36 -21.96
CA VAL A 126 -15.98 -3.15 -22.39
C VAL A 126 -16.40 -4.37 -23.21
N ILE A 127 -17.55 -4.99 -22.88
CA ILE A 127 -18.16 -6.09 -23.64
C ILE A 127 -18.60 -5.59 -25.01
N GLU A 128 -19.36 -4.50 -25.07
CA GLU A 128 -19.86 -3.90 -26.32
C GLU A 128 -18.72 -3.49 -27.28
N LYS A 129 -17.59 -3.04 -26.74
CA LYS A 129 -16.37 -2.73 -27.53
C LYS A 129 -15.61 -3.99 -28.00
N GLY A 130 -16.12 -5.18 -27.73
CA GLY A 130 -15.51 -6.45 -28.16
C GLY A 130 -14.15 -6.74 -27.54
N ARG A 131 -13.84 -6.15 -26.39
CA ARG A 131 -12.57 -6.32 -25.68
C ARG A 131 -12.53 -7.57 -24.79
N ILE A 132 -13.67 -8.20 -24.55
CA ILE A 132 -13.83 -9.42 -23.76
C ILE A 132 -13.99 -10.59 -24.70
N LYS A 133 -13.08 -11.55 -24.61
CA LYS A 133 -13.07 -12.76 -25.44
C LYS A 133 -13.15 -14.05 -24.61
N THR A 134 -12.81 -13.98 -23.35
CA THR A 134 -12.74 -15.11 -22.44
C THR A 134 -13.36 -14.77 -21.09
N ALA A 135 -13.72 -15.78 -20.30
CA ALA A 135 -14.18 -15.59 -18.93
C ALA A 135 -13.09 -14.91 -18.07
N GLU A 136 -11.83 -15.17 -18.35
CA GLU A 136 -10.70 -14.51 -17.67
C GLU A 136 -10.62 -13.01 -18.01
N ASP A 137 -10.83 -12.63 -19.27
CA ASP A 137 -10.93 -11.21 -19.64
C ASP A 137 -12.10 -10.52 -18.91
N LEU A 138 -13.23 -11.22 -18.79
CA LEU A 138 -14.39 -10.70 -18.06
C LEU A 138 -14.05 -10.46 -16.60
N ARG A 139 -13.39 -11.42 -15.97
CA ARG A 139 -12.97 -11.35 -14.56
C ARG A 139 -11.95 -10.22 -14.31
N THR A 140 -10.97 -10.02 -15.19
CA THR A 140 -9.81 -9.16 -14.92
C THR A 140 -9.92 -7.77 -15.52
N LYS A 141 -10.69 -7.57 -16.60
CA LYS A 141 -10.67 -6.32 -17.38
C LYS A 141 -11.97 -5.52 -17.32
N ALA A 142 -13.12 -6.20 -17.07
CA ALA A 142 -14.40 -5.57 -17.30
C ALA A 142 -14.79 -4.60 -16.18
N PHE A 143 -14.83 -5.07 -14.94
CA PHE A 143 -15.59 -4.40 -13.87
C PHE A 143 -14.78 -3.55 -12.91
N TYR A 144 -13.43 -3.63 -12.93
CA TYR A 144 -12.63 -3.02 -11.89
C TYR A 144 -12.22 -1.57 -12.21
N ARG A 145 -12.24 -0.75 -11.18
CA ARG A 145 -11.63 0.59 -11.16
C ARG A 145 -10.43 0.58 -10.21
N TYR A 146 -9.44 1.39 -10.54
CA TYR A 146 -8.20 1.51 -9.76
C TYR A 146 -8.06 2.92 -9.19
N PRO A 147 -7.75 3.08 -7.89
CA PRO A 147 -7.57 4.38 -7.26
C PRO A 147 -6.20 4.96 -7.62
N MET A 148 -6.03 5.40 -8.86
CA MET A 148 -4.79 5.92 -9.38
C MET A 148 -5.04 7.08 -10.35
N LYS A 149 -4.16 8.07 -10.37
CA LYS A 149 -4.17 9.15 -11.35
C LYS A 149 -2.84 9.24 -12.06
N VAL A 150 -2.87 9.38 -13.38
CA VAL A 150 -1.72 9.60 -14.25
C VAL A 150 -1.62 11.07 -14.66
N PRO A 151 -0.43 11.59 -14.99
CA PRO A 151 -0.25 13.01 -15.34
C PRO A 151 -1.05 13.45 -16.58
N ASP A 152 -1.04 12.59 -17.62
CA ASP A 152 -1.79 12.79 -18.86
C ASP A 152 -2.16 11.43 -19.44
N ASN A 153 -3.47 11.17 -19.56
CA ASN A 153 -4.00 9.89 -20.05
C ASN A 153 -3.60 9.60 -21.52
N ASN A 154 -3.27 10.62 -22.30
CA ASN A 154 -2.89 10.47 -23.71
C ASN A 154 -1.38 10.20 -23.92
N ALA A 155 -0.57 10.38 -22.89
CA ALA A 155 0.89 10.28 -22.96
C ALA A 155 1.49 9.25 -22.00
N ILE A 156 0.72 8.25 -21.59
CA ILE A 156 1.22 7.20 -20.68
C ILE A 156 2.33 6.42 -21.39
N LYS A 157 3.54 6.49 -20.85
CA LYS A 157 4.69 5.70 -21.31
C LYS A 157 4.93 4.59 -20.29
N ILE A 158 4.72 3.35 -20.72
CA ILE A 158 5.06 2.17 -19.93
C ILE A 158 6.48 1.76 -20.32
N LYS A 159 7.38 1.75 -19.34
CA LYS A 159 8.74 1.24 -19.51
C LYS A 159 9.01 0.19 -18.44
N ASP A 160 9.32 -1.02 -18.86
CA ASP A 160 9.61 -2.16 -17.97
C ASP A 160 8.48 -2.41 -16.91
N GLY A 161 7.23 -2.20 -17.30
CA GLY A 161 6.07 -2.29 -16.40
C GLY A 161 5.87 -1.10 -15.48
N ILE A 162 6.66 -0.03 -15.61
CA ILE A 162 6.63 1.14 -14.73
C ILE A 162 6.01 2.33 -15.46
N ILE A 163 5.14 3.06 -14.76
CA ILE A 163 4.59 4.34 -15.20
C ILE A 163 4.79 5.40 -14.10
N GLU A 164 4.95 6.66 -14.51
CA GLU A 164 4.88 7.79 -13.58
C GLU A 164 3.40 8.10 -13.29
N VAL A 165 3.08 8.37 -12.02
CA VAL A 165 1.71 8.66 -11.57
C VAL A 165 1.67 9.93 -10.73
N THR A 166 0.53 10.61 -10.71
CA THR A 166 0.34 11.76 -9.82
C THR A 166 -0.14 11.34 -8.44
N HIS A 167 -0.95 10.29 -8.39
CA HIS A 167 -1.50 9.73 -7.16
C HIS A 167 -1.57 8.21 -7.28
N SER A 168 -1.27 7.51 -6.21
CA SER A 168 -1.27 6.06 -6.13
C SER A 168 -1.72 5.60 -4.75
N PRO A 169 -2.41 4.45 -4.66
CA PRO A 169 -2.85 3.91 -3.38
C PRO A 169 -1.68 3.36 -2.57
N THR A 170 -1.80 3.44 -1.26
CA THR A 170 -0.76 3.01 -0.30
C THR A 170 -0.85 1.55 0.12
N GLY A 171 -1.93 0.83 -0.20
CA GLY A 171 -2.14 -0.53 0.27
C GLY A 171 -1.12 -1.58 -0.20
N PHE A 172 -0.29 -1.26 -1.20
CA PHE A 172 0.95 -1.97 -1.54
C PHE A 172 1.96 -0.97 -2.13
N MET A 173 2.65 -0.22 -1.24
CA MET A 173 3.53 0.87 -1.64
C MET A 173 4.89 0.76 -0.95
N LEU A 174 5.96 0.79 -1.74
CA LEU A 174 7.35 0.81 -1.28
C LEU A 174 7.89 2.24 -1.31
N ILE A 175 8.50 2.68 -0.20
CA ILE A 175 9.04 4.02 -0.03
C ILE A 175 10.46 3.91 0.51
N LYS A 176 11.44 4.57 -0.13
CA LYS A 176 12.81 4.65 0.36
C LYS A 176 12.90 5.53 1.61
N ARG A 177 13.80 5.22 2.51
CA ARG A 177 14.05 6.00 3.73
C ARG A 177 14.34 7.48 3.44
N GLU A 178 15.14 7.74 2.44
CA GLU A 178 15.55 9.08 2.05
C GLU A 178 14.38 10.00 1.63
N VAL A 179 13.23 9.43 1.25
CA VAL A 179 11.99 10.19 1.02
C VAL A 179 11.58 10.90 2.31
N PHE A 180 11.53 10.16 3.42
CA PHE A 180 11.15 10.74 4.71
C PHE A 180 12.19 11.74 5.22
N ASP A 181 13.48 11.50 4.98
CA ASP A 181 14.54 12.44 5.35
C ASP A 181 14.43 13.76 4.57
N LYS A 182 14.07 13.70 3.29
CA LYS A 182 13.77 14.90 2.49
C LYS A 182 12.49 15.60 2.97
N MET A 183 11.43 14.84 3.24
CA MET A 183 10.15 15.38 3.69
C MET A 183 10.25 16.07 5.06
N LYS A 184 11.02 15.51 6.01
CA LYS A 184 11.29 16.13 7.31
C LYS A 184 11.94 17.51 7.15
N LYS A 185 12.87 17.65 6.20
CA LYS A 185 13.54 18.93 5.91
C LYS A 185 12.62 19.93 5.23
N HIS A 186 11.72 19.44 4.35
CA HIS A 186 10.82 20.29 3.59
C HIS A 186 9.62 20.75 4.41
N TYR A 187 9.13 19.91 5.35
CA TYR A 187 7.95 20.13 6.18
C TYR A 187 8.28 19.94 7.68
N PRO A 188 9.16 20.75 8.28
CA PRO A 188 9.49 20.61 9.69
C PRO A 188 8.27 20.79 10.62
N GLU A 189 7.26 21.55 10.18
CA GLU A 189 6.01 21.77 10.90
C GLU A 189 5.10 20.54 10.98
N LYS A 190 5.39 19.49 10.21
CA LYS A 190 4.64 18.21 10.27
C LYS A 190 5.13 17.28 11.37
N GLU A 191 6.15 17.66 12.13
CA GLU A 191 6.50 16.92 13.34
C GLU A 191 5.37 17.01 14.35
N ILE A 192 4.93 15.85 14.85
CA ILE A 192 3.84 15.76 15.82
C ILE A 192 4.22 14.89 17.00
N TYR A 193 3.48 15.01 18.07
CA TYR A 193 3.63 14.18 19.25
C TYR A 193 2.32 13.49 19.56
N GLN A 194 2.41 12.22 19.89
CA GLN A 194 1.29 11.44 20.39
C GLN A 194 1.69 10.80 21.72
N ASP A 195 0.85 10.96 22.73
CA ASP A 195 1.02 10.23 23.98
C ASP A 195 0.51 8.79 23.78
N THR A 196 1.38 7.84 24.02
CA THR A 196 1.10 6.41 23.90
C THR A 196 1.34 5.72 25.24
N LEU A 197 0.43 4.85 25.62
CA LEU A 197 0.57 4.07 26.86
C LEU A 197 1.56 2.92 26.63
N ILE A 198 2.77 3.07 27.15
CA ILE A 198 3.82 2.05 27.10
C ILE A 198 4.12 1.60 28.53
N ASN A 199 3.93 0.31 28.81
CA ASN A 199 4.14 -0.26 30.15
C ASN A 199 3.38 0.47 31.27
N GLY A 200 2.14 0.86 31.01
CA GLY A 200 1.31 1.57 31.98
C GLY A 200 1.68 3.04 32.21
N LYS A 201 2.61 3.59 31.45
CA LYS A 201 3.01 5.00 31.50
C LYS A 201 2.77 5.70 30.17
N LEU A 202 2.22 6.91 30.22
CA LEU A 202 2.12 7.75 29.03
C LEU A 202 3.52 8.22 28.62
N GLN A 203 3.86 8.00 27.37
CA GLN A 203 5.14 8.42 26.77
C GLN A 203 4.87 9.02 25.40
N LYS A 204 5.61 10.04 25.04
CA LYS A 204 5.56 10.64 23.72
C LYS A 204 6.13 9.67 22.68
N THR A 205 5.39 9.43 21.61
CA THR A 205 5.88 8.67 20.45
C THR A 205 7.04 9.44 19.80
N LYS A 206 8.17 8.76 19.59
CA LYS A 206 9.36 9.37 18.96
C LYS A 206 9.24 9.32 17.44
N GLU A 207 9.91 10.25 16.76
CA GLU A 207 9.99 10.27 15.30
C GLU A 207 8.62 10.21 14.62
N MET A 208 7.62 10.90 15.19
CA MET A 208 6.27 10.92 14.64
C MET A 208 6.07 12.15 13.75
N TRP A 209 5.60 11.90 12.53
CA TRP A 209 5.41 12.91 11.50
C TRP A 209 4.06 12.73 10.83
N ASN A 210 3.32 13.80 10.64
CA ASN A 210 2.00 13.79 10.01
C ASN A 210 2.11 13.88 8.48
N PHE A 211 2.79 12.89 7.86
CA PHE A 211 2.93 12.82 6.40
C PHE A 211 1.71 12.20 5.71
N PHE A 212 0.99 11.33 6.43
CA PHE A 212 -0.25 10.72 5.97
C PHE A 212 -1.42 11.38 6.67
N ASP A 213 -1.86 12.51 6.13
CA ASP A 213 -3.05 13.24 6.57
C ASP A 213 -3.97 13.46 5.39
N THR A 214 -5.22 13.81 5.64
CA THR A 214 -6.13 14.26 4.58
C THR A 214 -5.83 15.71 4.22
N LEU A 215 -6.01 16.07 2.96
CA LEU A 215 -5.88 17.45 2.51
C LEU A 215 -7.21 17.97 1.98
N HIS A 216 -7.57 19.17 2.42
CA HIS A 216 -8.70 19.91 1.89
C HIS A 216 -8.20 21.22 1.27
N ASN A 217 -8.51 21.42 -0.02
CA ASN A 217 -8.28 22.69 -0.67
C ASN A 217 -9.57 23.52 -0.62
N PRO A 218 -9.62 24.63 0.12
CA PRO A 218 -10.83 25.45 0.25
C PRO A 218 -11.21 26.19 -1.04
N GLU A 219 -10.25 26.42 -1.95
CA GLU A 219 -10.47 27.18 -3.19
C GLU A 219 -11.28 26.37 -4.21
N ASP A 220 -10.89 25.12 -4.47
CA ASP A 220 -11.54 24.21 -5.44
C ASP A 220 -12.42 23.16 -4.75
N LYS A 221 -12.51 23.19 -3.42
CA LYS A 221 -13.27 22.26 -2.57
C LYS A 221 -12.86 20.79 -2.74
N THR A 222 -11.66 20.52 -3.26
CA THR A 222 -11.17 19.14 -3.36
C THR A 222 -10.78 18.60 -2.01
N TYR A 223 -11.07 17.33 -1.80
CA TYR A 223 -10.65 16.54 -0.65
C TYR A 223 -9.79 15.37 -1.13
N LEU A 224 -8.61 15.24 -0.56
CA LEU A 224 -7.70 14.13 -0.83
C LEU A 224 -7.59 13.24 0.40
N GLY A 225 -7.78 11.94 0.22
CA GLY A 225 -7.44 10.92 1.20
C GLY A 225 -5.93 10.90 1.48
N GLU A 226 -5.53 10.22 2.53
CA GLU A 226 -4.15 10.24 3.06
C GLU A 226 -3.11 9.76 2.04
N ASP A 227 -3.48 8.81 1.18
CA ASP A 227 -2.64 8.26 0.13
C ASP A 227 -2.36 9.29 -0.98
N PHE A 228 -3.41 9.94 -1.47
CA PHE A 228 -3.30 10.98 -2.49
C PHE A 228 -2.66 12.24 -1.94
N ALA A 229 -2.95 12.57 -0.68
CA ALA A 229 -2.33 13.70 0.02
C ALA A 229 -0.83 13.49 0.19
N PHE A 230 -0.38 12.29 0.58
CA PHE A 230 1.04 11.93 0.64
C PHE A 230 1.72 12.09 -0.72
N CYS A 231 1.12 11.56 -1.79
CA CYS A 231 1.67 11.72 -3.14
C CYS A 231 1.81 13.20 -3.54
N LYS A 232 0.82 14.02 -3.19
CA LYS A 232 0.83 15.46 -3.47
C LYS A 232 1.98 16.16 -2.75
N ILE A 233 2.09 16.02 -1.43
CA ILE A 233 3.15 16.68 -0.66
C ILE A 233 4.55 16.16 -1.04
N TRP A 234 4.69 14.88 -1.40
CA TRP A 234 5.96 14.36 -1.91
C TRP A 234 6.36 15.02 -3.23
N LYS A 235 5.40 15.23 -4.14
CA LYS A 235 5.64 15.97 -5.40
C LYS A 235 6.01 17.43 -5.16
N GLU A 236 5.36 18.11 -4.21
CA GLU A 236 5.68 19.48 -3.81
C GLU A 236 7.10 19.59 -3.24
N ALA A 237 7.58 18.55 -2.55
CA ALA A 237 8.97 18.43 -2.11
C ALA A 237 9.95 18.05 -3.24
N GLY A 238 9.51 18.06 -4.50
CA GLY A 238 10.33 17.77 -5.69
C GLY A 238 10.49 16.29 -6.03
N GLY A 239 9.68 15.42 -5.43
CA GLY A 239 9.67 13.98 -5.70
C GLY A 239 8.75 13.56 -6.83
N LYS A 240 8.78 12.25 -7.13
CA LYS A 240 7.91 11.60 -8.12
C LYS A 240 7.35 10.31 -7.55
N CYS A 241 6.13 9.97 -7.96
CA CYS A 241 5.48 8.72 -7.65
C CYS A 241 5.40 7.85 -8.90
N TYR A 242 5.51 6.53 -8.70
CA TYR A 242 5.48 5.54 -9.77
C TYR A 242 4.53 4.41 -9.42
N ALA A 243 4.09 3.68 -10.46
CA ALA A 243 3.34 2.44 -10.31
C ALA A 243 3.96 1.35 -11.18
N TYR A 244 4.06 0.14 -10.63
CA TYR A 244 4.35 -1.08 -11.38
C TYR A 244 3.03 -1.74 -11.76
N VAL A 245 2.75 -1.89 -13.05
CA VAL A 245 1.40 -2.22 -13.55
C VAL A 245 1.24 -3.65 -14.04
N ASN A 246 2.27 -4.49 -13.94
CA ASN A 246 2.22 -5.86 -14.46
C ASN A 246 1.89 -6.92 -13.40
N ASP A 247 1.87 -6.54 -12.11
CA ASP A 247 1.53 -7.47 -11.04
C ASP A 247 0.03 -7.43 -10.71
N GLU A 248 -0.51 -8.61 -10.40
CA GLU A 248 -1.87 -8.76 -9.90
C GLU A 248 -1.89 -8.67 -8.37
N ILE A 249 -2.66 -7.74 -7.85
CA ILE A 249 -2.97 -7.59 -6.43
C ILE A 249 -4.46 -7.83 -6.23
N THR A 250 -4.81 -8.63 -5.22
CA THR A 250 -6.19 -8.87 -4.83
C THR A 250 -6.57 -8.00 -3.63
N HIS A 251 -7.63 -7.22 -3.77
CA HIS A 251 -8.22 -6.45 -2.67
C HIS A 251 -9.38 -7.25 -2.09
N VAL A 252 -9.19 -7.82 -0.92
CA VAL A 252 -10.15 -8.70 -0.26
C VAL A 252 -11.25 -7.88 0.41
N GLY A 253 -12.51 -8.23 0.18
CA GLY A 253 -13.66 -7.57 0.79
C GLY A 253 -14.89 -8.45 0.74
N GLU A 254 -15.93 -8.03 1.46
CA GLU A 254 -17.23 -8.67 1.41
C GLU A 254 -17.96 -8.32 0.10
N HIS A 255 -18.67 -9.27 -0.46
CA HIS A 255 -19.55 -9.08 -1.60
C HIS A 255 -20.93 -9.66 -1.31
N SER A 256 -21.97 -8.86 -1.56
CA SER A 256 -23.36 -9.31 -1.43
C SER A 256 -23.83 -9.87 -2.76
N TYR A 257 -24.25 -11.12 -2.75
CA TYR A 257 -24.79 -11.81 -3.92
C TYR A 257 -26.31 -11.72 -3.88
N SER A 258 -26.91 -11.03 -4.84
CA SER A 258 -28.35 -10.89 -4.94
C SER A 258 -28.82 -11.36 -6.30
N GLY A 259 -29.89 -12.13 -6.34
CA GLY A 259 -30.48 -12.65 -7.57
C GLY A 259 -31.93 -13.07 -7.35
N ARG A 260 -32.65 -13.24 -8.43
CA ARG A 260 -34.00 -13.77 -8.42
C ARG A 260 -34.00 -15.06 -9.21
N PHE A 261 -34.27 -16.19 -8.55
CA PHE A 261 -34.29 -17.51 -9.21
C PHE A 261 -35.28 -17.59 -10.39
N GLY A 262 -36.36 -16.80 -10.34
CA GLY A 262 -37.32 -16.73 -11.45
C GLY A 262 -36.69 -16.29 -12.77
N ASP A 263 -35.64 -15.45 -12.73
CA ASP A 263 -34.96 -14.96 -13.94
C ASP A 263 -34.18 -16.09 -14.62
N GLU A 264 -33.69 -17.08 -13.86
CA GLU A 264 -33.03 -18.28 -14.41
C GLU A 264 -33.98 -19.25 -15.13
N LEU A 265 -35.30 -19.11 -14.86
CA LEU A 265 -36.31 -19.96 -15.47
C LEU A 265 -36.85 -19.39 -16.80
N ILE A 266 -36.51 -18.13 -17.08
CA ILE A 266 -36.90 -17.47 -18.33
C ILE A 266 -35.87 -17.88 -19.38
N LYS A 267 -36.22 -18.86 -20.20
CA LYS A 267 -35.43 -19.17 -21.40
C LYS A 267 -35.68 -18.08 -22.43
N ASP A 268 -34.61 -17.44 -22.91
CA ASP A 268 -34.70 -16.57 -24.08
C ASP A 268 -35.40 -17.32 -25.23
N LYS A 269 -36.46 -16.71 -25.76
CA LYS A 269 -37.21 -17.28 -26.90
C LYS A 269 -36.49 -16.97 -28.20
#